data_036b21ae134e6116231682adf08351cd
#
_entry.id   036b21ae134e6116231682adf08351cd
#
_cell.length_a   1.000
_cell.length_b   1.000
_cell.length_c   1.000
_cell.angle_alpha   90.00
_cell.angle_beta   90.00
_cell.angle_gamma   90.00
#
_symmetry.space_group_name_H-M   'P 1'
#
loop_
_entity.id
_entity.type
_entity.pdbx_description
1 polymer ?
#
loop_
_entity_poly.entity_id
_entity_poly.type
_entity_poly.pdbx_seq_one_letter_code
_entity_poly.pdbx_strand_id
1 'polypeptide(L)'
;TNRLVGSEMCIRDSITAALFAGRFITKDDILKGAIEVAMKGADSVLTPRSPEIVEMLANEGMHVQGHVGMVPSNATKFGGIRTVGKTVDEALGILKDLKDLENAGAFGAEVECVADDALIEISKHTDLVLNSLGAGSGGDVIFLFFEDIVGETKNIKMPRHAKSWGDGNKILDKLNQERSKAINAFKTDVQNSNYPNSEHTISMDDGELDKLINELNKE
;
A
#
# COMPACT_ATOMS: atom_id res chain seq x y z
N THR A 1 -20.50 6.62 -4.43
CA THR A 1 -19.26 7.17 -3.85
C THR A 1 -18.67 6.13 -2.93
N ASN A 2 -17.72 5.34 -3.47
CA ASN A 2 -16.92 4.43 -2.64
C ASN A 2 -15.84 5.25 -1.93
N ARG A 3 -16.21 6.03 -0.92
CA ARG A 3 -15.24 6.47 0.08
C ARG A 3 -14.76 5.23 0.82
N LEU A 4 -13.48 5.18 1.09
CA LEU A 4 -12.87 4.11 1.90
C LEU A 4 -13.51 4.17 3.30
N VAL A 5 -14.50 3.30 3.54
CA VAL A 5 -15.36 3.27 4.73
C VAL A 5 -14.58 3.11 6.05
N GLY A 6 -13.29 2.74 5.98
CA GLY A 6 -12.42 2.64 7.15
C GLY A 6 -11.77 3.94 7.62
N SER A 7 -11.64 4.95 6.74
CA SER A 7 -10.98 6.21 7.07
C SER A 7 -11.90 7.25 7.73
N GLU A 8 -13.20 7.14 7.53
CA GLU A 8 -14.17 8.08 8.14
C GLU A 8 -14.43 7.85 9.63
N MET A 9 -14.11 6.65 10.14
CA MET A 9 -14.41 6.31 11.54
C MET A 9 -13.32 6.71 12.54
N CYS A 10 -12.11 6.98 12.09
CA CYS A 10 -11.02 7.18 13.03
C CYS A 10 -10.62 8.64 13.19
N ILE A 11 -10.52 9.41 12.13
CA ILE A 11 -10.11 10.83 12.22
C ILE A 11 -10.46 11.51 10.89
N ARG A 12 -10.64 12.81 10.88
CA ARG A 12 -10.81 13.63 9.67
C ARG A 12 -9.48 13.92 9.01
N ASP A 13 -8.74 12.89 8.69
CA ASP A 13 -7.41 13.07 8.11
C ASP A 13 -7.48 13.08 6.59
N SER A 14 -6.51 13.74 6.00
CA SER A 14 -6.33 13.76 4.56
C SER A 14 -5.88 12.39 4.06
N ILE A 15 -6.40 12.01 2.90
CA ILE A 15 -6.00 10.81 2.18
C ILE A 15 -5.00 11.20 1.11
N THR A 16 -3.75 10.74 1.25
CA THR A 16 -2.72 10.89 0.22
C THR A 16 -2.62 9.61 -0.60
N ALA A 17 -2.78 9.72 -1.92
CA ALA A 17 -2.64 8.60 -2.84
C ALA A 17 -1.23 8.54 -3.44
N ALA A 18 -0.54 7.41 -3.33
CA ALA A 18 0.79 7.25 -3.90
C ALA A 18 0.74 6.95 -5.40
N LEU A 19 1.42 7.76 -6.18
CA LEU A 19 1.63 7.56 -7.62
C LEU A 19 2.95 6.80 -7.85
N PHE A 20 2.90 5.48 -7.73
CA PHE A 20 4.08 4.63 -7.84
C PHE A 20 4.79 4.76 -9.19
N ALA A 21 6.09 5.03 -9.16
CA ALA A 21 6.91 5.28 -10.33
C ALA A 21 6.91 4.15 -11.38
N GLY A 22 6.70 2.90 -10.97
CA GLY A 22 6.64 1.76 -11.87
C GLY A 22 5.29 1.60 -12.62
N ARG A 23 4.23 2.27 -12.15
CA ARG A 23 2.91 2.22 -12.78
C ARG A 23 2.64 3.45 -13.65
N PHE A 24 3.09 4.62 -13.21
CA PHE A 24 2.87 5.90 -13.88
C PHE A 24 4.19 6.35 -14.50
N ILE A 25 4.38 6.08 -15.80
CA ILE A 25 5.69 6.21 -16.48
C ILE A 25 5.84 7.56 -17.16
N THR A 26 4.85 7.98 -17.93
CA THR A 26 4.85 9.26 -18.66
C THR A 26 4.21 10.37 -17.84
N LYS A 27 4.45 11.63 -18.23
CA LYS A 27 3.78 12.80 -17.61
C LYS A 27 2.26 12.69 -17.70
N ASP A 28 1.75 12.25 -18.85
CA ASP A 28 0.31 12.08 -19.07
C ASP A 28 -0.27 10.98 -18.17
N ASP A 29 0.44 9.84 -18.00
CA ASP A 29 0.02 8.79 -17.08
C ASP A 29 -0.05 9.30 -15.64
N ILE A 30 0.94 10.09 -15.22
CA ILE A 30 1.02 10.67 -13.87
C ILE A 30 -0.14 11.62 -13.63
N LEU A 31 -0.39 12.55 -14.56
CA LEU A 31 -1.50 13.51 -14.45
C LEU A 31 -2.85 12.80 -14.45
N LYS A 32 -3.05 11.86 -15.37
CA LYS A 32 -4.26 11.03 -15.40
C LYS A 32 -4.48 10.27 -14.11
N GLY A 33 -3.42 9.64 -13.57
CA GLY A 33 -3.48 8.94 -12.29
C GLY A 33 -3.82 9.87 -11.12
N ALA A 34 -3.26 11.08 -11.08
CA ALA A 34 -3.56 12.09 -10.06
C ALA A 34 -5.03 12.51 -10.12
N ILE A 35 -5.56 12.78 -11.30
CA ILE A 35 -6.99 13.12 -11.51
C ILE A 35 -7.88 11.95 -11.08
N GLU A 36 -7.55 10.72 -11.48
CA GLU A 36 -8.35 9.53 -11.12
C GLU A 36 -8.45 9.33 -9.61
N VAL A 37 -7.36 9.50 -8.86
CA VAL A 37 -7.38 9.31 -7.40
C VAL A 37 -8.09 10.47 -6.71
N ALA A 38 -7.95 11.71 -7.18
CA ALA A 38 -8.68 12.87 -6.68
C ALA A 38 -10.20 12.69 -6.89
N MET A 39 -10.64 12.21 -8.04
CA MET A 39 -12.05 11.89 -8.31
C MET A 39 -12.60 10.78 -7.40
N LYS A 40 -11.73 9.90 -6.87
CA LYS A 40 -12.09 8.86 -5.90
C LYS A 40 -12.08 9.34 -4.46
N GLY A 41 -11.69 10.59 -4.22
CA GLY A 41 -11.73 11.23 -2.91
C GLY A 41 -10.36 11.30 -2.21
N ALA A 42 -9.26 11.14 -2.92
CA ALA A 42 -7.95 11.49 -2.38
C ALA A 42 -7.82 13.02 -2.28
N ASP A 43 -7.28 13.50 -1.16
CA ASP A 43 -7.07 14.93 -0.90
C ASP A 43 -5.73 15.42 -1.47
N SER A 44 -4.77 14.49 -1.63
CA SER A 44 -3.45 14.78 -2.14
C SER A 44 -2.83 13.57 -2.83
N VAL A 45 -1.71 13.79 -3.51
CA VAL A 45 -0.92 12.75 -4.15
C VAL A 45 0.53 12.77 -3.67
N LEU A 46 1.13 11.59 -3.51
CA LEU A 46 2.55 11.41 -3.24
C LEU A 46 3.26 10.94 -4.52
N THR A 47 4.36 11.57 -4.86
CA THR A 47 5.19 11.13 -5.98
C THR A 47 6.70 11.19 -5.64
N PRO A 48 7.48 10.12 -5.94
CA PRO A 48 8.93 10.12 -5.81
C PRO A 48 9.64 10.70 -7.04
N ARG A 49 8.90 11.39 -7.90
CA ARG A 49 9.41 11.98 -9.14
C ARG A 49 10.11 13.31 -8.89
N SER A 50 10.76 13.83 -9.91
CA SER A 50 11.51 15.08 -9.86
C SER A 50 10.63 16.31 -9.55
N PRO A 51 11.23 17.43 -9.09
CA PRO A 51 10.50 18.66 -8.85
C PRO A 51 9.68 19.15 -10.04
N GLU A 52 10.12 18.92 -11.29
CA GLU A 52 9.33 19.31 -12.48
C GLU A 52 8.02 18.55 -12.61
N ILE A 53 7.93 17.33 -12.08
CA ILE A 53 6.67 16.58 -12.03
C ILE A 53 5.78 17.11 -10.92
N VAL A 54 6.37 17.46 -9.79
CA VAL A 54 5.65 18.08 -8.67
C VAL A 54 5.06 19.42 -9.12
N GLU A 55 5.84 20.26 -9.78
CA GLU A 55 5.41 21.56 -10.33
C GLU A 55 4.25 21.38 -11.34
N MET A 56 4.38 20.41 -12.24
CA MET A 56 3.32 20.10 -13.20
C MET A 56 2.00 19.77 -12.51
N LEU A 57 2.02 18.91 -11.49
CA LEU A 57 0.83 18.51 -10.74
C LEU A 57 0.27 19.66 -9.88
N ALA A 58 1.14 20.44 -9.25
CA ALA A 58 0.75 21.62 -8.46
C ALA A 58 0.09 22.68 -9.32
N ASN A 59 0.60 22.93 -10.53
CA ASN A 59 0.03 23.87 -11.50
C ASN A 59 -1.37 23.46 -11.99
N GLU A 60 -1.68 22.16 -11.97
CA GLU A 60 -3.03 21.62 -12.25
C GLU A 60 -3.95 21.62 -11.01
N GLY A 61 -3.51 22.25 -9.91
CA GLY A 61 -4.29 22.40 -8.69
C GLY A 61 -4.27 21.18 -7.75
N MET A 62 -3.36 20.23 -7.97
CA MET A 62 -3.21 19.08 -7.07
C MET A 62 -2.40 19.47 -5.83
N HIS A 63 -2.79 18.96 -4.66
CA HIS A 63 -1.93 18.99 -3.49
C HIS A 63 -0.91 17.86 -3.58
N VAL A 64 0.37 18.19 -3.63
CA VAL A 64 1.44 17.23 -3.91
C VAL A 64 2.38 17.08 -2.72
N GLN A 65 2.66 15.83 -2.35
CA GLN A 65 3.80 15.47 -1.49
C GLN A 65 4.93 14.93 -2.36
N GLY A 66 6.15 15.39 -2.09
CA GLY A 66 7.35 14.81 -2.64
C GLY A 66 7.89 13.67 -1.79
N HIS A 67 9.07 13.14 -2.14
CA HIS A 67 9.74 12.07 -1.41
C HIS A 67 11.23 12.31 -1.39
N VAL A 68 11.83 12.37 -0.21
CA VAL A 68 13.25 12.64 0.00
C VAL A 68 13.90 11.63 0.94
N GLY A 69 15.21 11.69 1.07
CA GLY A 69 15.98 10.74 1.87
C GLY A 69 16.32 9.48 1.11
N MET A 70 16.10 8.31 1.73
CA MET A 70 16.34 7.01 1.10
C MET A 70 15.13 6.58 0.26
N VAL A 71 14.90 7.28 -0.85
CA VAL A 71 13.87 6.89 -1.82
C VAL A 71 14.26 5.53 -2.44
N PRO A 72 13.45 4.45 -2.28
CA PRO A 72 13.86 3.10 -2.69
C PRO A 72 14.23 2.97 -4.17
N SER A 73 13.56 3.71 -5.06
CA SER A 73 13.91 3.74 -6.49
C SER A 73 15.30 4.32 -6.77
N ASN A 74 15.86 5.06 -5.84
CA ASN A 74 17.16 5.71 -5.94
C ASN A 74 18.25 5.04 -5.08
N ALA A 75 17.95 3.88 -4.46
CA ALA A 75 18.85 3.20 -3.52
C ALA A 75 20.25 2.92 -4.09
N THR A 76 20.38 2.69 -5.40
CA THR A 76 21.67 2.48 -6.07
C THR A 76 22.61 3.68 -5.96
N LYS A 77 22.10 4.91 -5.87
CA LYS A 77 22.91 6.13 -5.66
C LYS A 77 23.66 6.10 -4.33
N PHE A 78 23.13 5.34 -3.34
CA PHE A 78 23.65 5.27 -1.98
C PHE A 78 24.35 3.95 -1.68
N GLY A 79 24.54 3.08 -2.69
CA GLY A 79 25.12 1.75 -2.53
C GLY A 79 24.18 0.74 -1.87
N GLY A 80 22.89 0.98 -1.88
CA GLY A 80 21.83 0.15 -1.28
C GLY A 80 20.97 0.89 -0.28
N ILE A 81 19.97 0.21 0.28
CA ILE A 81 19.06 0.78 1.28
C ILE A 81 19.82 0.98 2.61
N ARG A 82 19.91 2.21 3.07
CA ARG A 82 20.55 2.60 4.33
C ARG A 82 19.96 3.89 4.89
N THR A 83 20.26 4.21 6.14
CA THR A 83 20.00 5.56 6.66
C THR A 83 20.95 6.55 6.01
N VAL A 84 20.42 7.66 5.51
CA VAL A 84 21.15 8.80 4.92
C VAL A 84 21.11 10.01 5.86
N GLY A 85 21.75 11.10 5.48
CA GLY A 85 21.82 12.30 6.33
C GLY A 85 22.79 12.17 7.51
N LYS A 86 23.74 11.21 7.47
CA LYS A 86 24.71 10.97 8.54
C LYS A 86 25.93 11.86 8.46
N THR A 87 26.11 12.58 7.39
CA THR A 87 27.17 13.57 7.21
C THR A 87 26.56 14.93 6.87
N VAL A 88 27.30 16.00 7.08
CA VAL A 88 26.85 17.36 6.75
C VAL A 88 26.45 17.45 5.28
N ASP A 89 27.24 16.89 4.39
CA ASP A 89 26.96 16.93 2.94
C ASP A 89 25.67 16.20 2.58
N GLU A 90 25.43 15.03 3.18
CA GLU A 90 24.18 14.29 2.99
C GLU A 90 22.97 15.07 3.55
N ALA A 91 23.10 15.65 4.74
CA ALA A 91 22.04 16.42 5.38
C ALA A 91 21.70 17.68 4.58
N LEU A 92 22.70 18.41 4.11
CA LEU A 92 22.51 19.58 3.23
C LEU A 92 21.90 19.19 1.89
N GLY A 93 22.26 18.02 1.35
CA GLY A 93 21.64 17.48 0.15
C GLY A 93 20.14 17.25 0.35
N ILE A 94 19.73 16.65 1.48
CA ILE A 94 18.31 16.42 1.81
C ILE A 94 17.58 17.77 1.98
N LEU A 95 18.16 18.74 2.66
CA LEU A 95 17.59 20.09 2.79
C LEU A 95 17.40 20.74 1.42
N LYS A 96 18.38 20.59 0.53
CA LYS A 96 18.27 21.10 -0.85
C LYS A 96 17.11 20.44 -1.59
N ASP A 97 16.98 19.11 -1.51
CA ASP A 97 15.88 18.37 -2.15
C ASP A 97 14.51 18.82 -1.62
N LEU A 98 14.38 19.08 -0.30
CA LEU A 98 13.17 19.65 0.29
C LEU A 98 12.87 21.05 -0.25
N LYS A 99 13.87 21.91 -0.36
CA LYS A 99 13.70 23.27 -0.93
C LYS A 99 13.33 23.23 -2.42
N ASP A 100 13.87 22.29 -3.18
CA ASP A 100 13.51 22.10 -4.58
C ASP A 100 12.02 21.66 -4.71
N LEU A 101 11.54 20.81 -3.82
CA LEU A 101 10.12 20.40 -3.77
C LEU A 101 9.21 21.56 -3.33
N GLU A 102 9.62 22.33 -2.32
CA GLU A 102 8.90 23.51 -1.82
C GLU A 102 8.73 24.55 -2.94
N ASN A 103 9.82 24.84 -3.67
CA ASN A 103 9.81 25.75 -4.83
C ASN A 103 8.94 25.23 -5.99
N ALA A 104 8.80 23.90 -6.13
CA ALA A 104 7.93 23.25 -7.10
C ALA A 104 6.46 23.23 -6.68
N GLY A 105 6.10 23.79 -5.53
CA GLY A 105 4.72 23.88 -5.06
C GLY A 105 4.21 22.65 -4.30
N ALA A 106 5.10 21.77 -3.81
CA ALA A 106 4.71 20.74 -2.87
C ALA A 106 4.21 21.38 -1.56
N PHE A 107 3.22 20.76 -0.90
CA PHE A 107 2.82 21.15 0.44
C PHE A 107 3.52 20.32 1.52
N GLY A 108 4.10 19.17 1.17
CA GLY A 108 4.77 18.28 2.09
C GLY A 108 5.72 17.31 1.40
N ALA A 109 6.41 16.53 2.20
CA ALA A 109 7.31 15.48 1.73
C ALA A 109 7.32 14.28 2.67
N GLU A 110 7.38 13.08 2.11
CA GLU A 110 7.79 11.88 2.83
C GLU A 110 9.32 11.91 2.99
N VAL A 111 9.79 11.75 4.23
CA VAL A 111 11.21 11.76 4.57
C VAL A 111 11.58 10.36 5.04
N GLU A 112 12.21 9.57 4.16
CA GLU A 112 12.47 8.16 4.42
C GLU A 112 13.91 7.91 4.86
N CYS A 113 14.06 7.23 6.01
CA CYS A 113 15.33 6.72 6.53
C CYS A 113 16.45 7.78 6.61
N VAL A 114 16.14 8.95 7.13
CA VAL A 114 17.09 10.01 7.46
C VAL A 114 17.54 9.89 8.92
N ALA A 115 18.75 10.36 9.25
CA ALA A 115 19.21 10.42 10.63
C ALA A 115 18.32 11.36 11.45
N ASP A 116 17.89 10.92 12.65
CA ASP A 116 16.89 11.62 13.47
C ASP A 116 17.33 13.05 13.86
N ASP A 117 18.55 13.19 14.34
CA ASP A 117 19.14 14.48 14.71
C ASP A 117 19.29 15.44 13.50
N ALA A 118 19.61 14.89 12.33
CA ALA A 118 19.65 15.68 11.11
C ALA A 118 18.25 16.17 10.70
N LEU A 119 17.22 15.32 10.78
CA LEU A 119 15.86 15.72 10.44
C LEU A 119 15.33 16.79 11.42
N ILE A 120 15.60 16.66 12.72
CA ILE A 120 15.23 17.67 13.73
C ILE A 120 15.79 19.06 13.39
N GLU A 121 17.00 19.12 12.86
CA GLU A 121 17.57 20.42 12.45
C GLU A 121 17.06 20.87 11.07
N ILE A 122 16.96 19.96 10.09
CA ILE A 122 16.48 20.26 8.75
C ILE A 122 15.04 20.79 8.77
N SER A 123 14.16 20.22 9.60
CA SER A 123 12.75 20.62 9.69
C SER A 123 12.54 22.10 10.06
N LYS A 124 13.51 22.72 10.74
CA LYS A 124 13.47 24.15 11.07
C LYS A 124 13.70 25.08 9.87
N HIS A 125 14.06 24.52 8.73
CA HIS A 125 14.47 25.27 7.54
C HIS A 125 13.55 25.03 6.33
N THR A 126 12.40 24.41 6.50
CA THR A 126 11.39 24.21 5.44
C THR A 126 9.99 24.43 6.01
N ASP A 127 9.07 24.90 5.17
CA ASP A 127 7.65 25.05 5.50
C ASP A 127 6.81 23.85 5.04
N LEU A 128 7.45 22.81 4.48
CA LEU A 128 6.78 21.59 4.07
C LEU A 128 6.29 20.77 5.28
N VAL A 129 5.12 20.18 5.20
CA VAL A 129 4.68 19.14 6.13
C VAL A 129 5.54 17.89 5.92
N LEU A 130 6.28 17.48 6.94
CA LEU A 130 7.22 16.37 6.86
C LEU A 130 6.64 15.08 7.45
N ASN A 131 6.45 14.07 6.61
CA ASN A 131 6.04 12.72 7.02
C ASN A 131 7.27 11.85 7.25
N SER A 132 7.61 11.60 8.51
CA SER A 132 8.79 10.82 8.91
C SER A 132 8.55 9.32 8.81
N LEU A 133 9.18 8.65 7.85
CA LEU A 133 9.23 7.19 7.72
C LEU A 133 10.64 6.69 8.07
N GLY A 134 10.82 6.16 9.27
CA GLY A 134 12.12 5.70 9.73
C GLY A 134 13.19 6.78 9.87
N ALA A 135 12.75 8.04 9.98
CA ALA A 135 13.60 9.21 10.12
C ALA A 135 13.48 9.89 11.51
N GLY A 136 12.91 9.18 12.48
CA GLY A 136 12.80 9.67 13.86
C GLY A 136 11.64 10.63 14.08
N SER A 137 11.80 11.54 15.06
CA SER A 137 10.73 12.41 15.57
C SER A 137 10.78 13.85 15.01
N GLY A 138 11.68 14.13 14.09
CA GLY A 138 11.88 15.48 13.56
C GLY A 138 10.86 15.92 12.50
N GLY A 139 9.94 15.04 12.08
CA GLY A 139 8.85 15.38 11.17
C GLY A 139 7.57 15.75 11.90
N ASP A 140 6.63 16.37 11.18
CA ASP A 140 5.30 16.75 11.70
C ASP A 140 4.39 15.55 11.91
N VAL A 141 4.56 14.51 11.10
CA VAL A 141 3.80 13.26 11.11
C VAL A 141 4.74 12.07 11.20
N ILE A 142 4.41 11.11 12.05
CA ILE A 142 5.11 9.82 12.09
C ILE A 142 4.34 8.84 11.21
N PHE A 143 5.01 8.33 10.18
CA PHE A 143 4.45 7.39 9.23
C PHE A 143 4.99 5.97 9.46
N LEU A 144 4.09 4.99 9.37
CA LEU A 144 4.44 3.57 9.42
C LEU A 144 3.45 2.77 8.56
N PHE A 145 3.93 1.69 7.94
CA PHE A 145 3.07 0.82 7.15
C PHE A 145 2.04 0.10 8.01
N PHE A 146 0.82 -0.01 7.50
CA PHE A 146 -0.30 -0.65 8.18
C PHE A 146 0.03 -2.08 8.59
N GLU A 147 0.63 -2.86 7.69
CA GLU A 147 1.00 -4.26 7.91
C GLU A 147 2.00 -4.42 9.06
N ASP A 148 2.91 -3.45 9.24
CA ASP A 148 3.84 -3.44 10.37
C ASP A 148 3.08 -3.15 11.68
N ILE A 149 2.18 -2.18 11.68
CA ILE A 149 1.39 -1.79 12.85
C ILE A 149 0.55 -2.95 13.36
N VAL A 150 -0.19 -3.63 12.47
CA VAL A 150 -1.11 -4.71 12.84
C VAL A 150 -0.44 -6.08 12.96
N GLY A 151 0.83 -6.20 12.60
CA GLY A 151 1.61 -7.44 12.69
C GLY A 151 1.30 -8.44 11.58
N GLU A 152 1.06 -7.96 10.36
CA GLU A 152 0.81 -8.79 9.17
C GLU A 152 2.02 -8.91 8.24
N THR A 153 3.11 -8.22 8.50
CA THR A 153 4.37 -8.33 7.74
C THR A 153 4.91 -9.75 7.82
N LYS A 154 4.98 -10.45 6.69
CA LYS A 154 5.46 -11.84 6.58
C LYS A 154 6.72 -11.94 5.74
N ASN A 155 7.58 -12.90 6.10
CA ASN A 155 8.74 -13.33 5.29
C ASN A 155 9.80 -12.24 5.01
N ILE A 156 9.71 -11.09 5.66
CA ILE A 156 10.67 -10.00 5.58
C ILE A 156 11.15 -9.69 6.99
N LYS A 157 12.46 -9.46 7.14
CA LYS A 157 12.97 -8.93 8.41
C LYS A 157 12.37 -7.55 8.62
N MET A 158 11.63 -7.39 9.70
CA MET A 158 11.04 -6.10 10.07
C MET A 158 12.13 -5.01 10.08
N PRO A 159 11.92 -3.87 9.41
CA PRO A 159 12.85 -2.76 9.45
C PRO A 159 13.08 -2.28 10.88
N ARG A 160 14.26 -1.72 11.14
CA ARG A 160 14.63 -1.25 12.50
C ARG A 160 13.64 -0.23 13.08
N HIS A 161 13.06 0.61 12.23
CA HIS A 161 12.10 1.65 12.62
C HIS A 161 10.68 1.14 12.81
N ALA A 162 10.37 -0.06 12.29
CA ALA A 162 9.03 -0.63 12.39
C ALA A 162 8.83 -1.35 13.73
N LYS A 163 7.61 -1.31 14.20
CA LYS A 163 7.15 -2.01 15.41
C LYS A 163 5.72 -2.47 15.19
N SER A 164 5.42 -3.68 15.68
CA SER A 164 4.05 -4.20 15.69
C SER A 164 3.39 -3.99 17.06
N TRP A 165 2.11 -3.63 17.03
CA TRP A 165 1.22 -3.58 18.18
C TRP A 165 0.13 -4.66 18.11
N GLY A 166 0.03 -5.37 16.98
CA GLY A 166 -0.93 -6.43 16.73
C GLY A 166 -0.28 -7.77 16.41
N ASP A 167 -1.10 -8.82 16.40
CA ASP A 167 -0.74 -10.21 16.11
C ASP A 167 -1.46 -10.72 14.84
N GLY A 168 -1.63 -9.89 13.82
CA GLY A 168 -2.40 -10.19 12.61
C GLY A 168 -2.00 -11.49 11.94
N ASN A 169 -0.69 -11.77 11.86
CA ASN A 169 -0.17 -13.02 11.29
C ASN A 169 -0.68 -14.27 12.00
N LYS A 170 -0.78 -14.26 13.34
CA LYS A 170 -1.32 -15.41 14.08
C LYS A 170 -2.78 -15.68 13.76
N ILE A 171 -3.56 -14.62 13.55
CA ILE A 171 -4.98 -14.72 13.18
C ILE A 171 -5.12 -15.26 11.76
N LEU A 172 -4.33 -14.71 10.81
CA LEU A 172 -4.31 -15.18 9.43
C LEU A 172 -3.86 -16.63 9.32
N ASP A 173 -2.89 -17.06 10.12
CA ASP A 173 -2.43 -18.46 10.13
C ASP A 173 -3.52 -19.41 10.66
N LYS A 174 -4.23 -19.02 11.71
CA LYS A 174 -5.39 -19.79 12.19
C LYS A 174 -6.48 -19.90 11.13
N LEU A 175 -6.82 -18.79 10.47
CA LEU A 175 -7.80 -18.77 9.39
C LEU A 175 -7.38 -19.69 8.24
N ASN A 176 -6.10 -19.66 7.84
CA ASN A 176 -5.59 -20.53 6.78
C ASN A 176 -5.57 -22.01 7.18
N GLN A 177 -5.31 -22.32 8.45
CA GLN A 177 -5.45 -23.68 8.95
C GLN A 177 -6.90 -24.19 8.87
N GLU A 178 -7.89 -23.40 9.27
CA GLU A 178 -9.30 -23.76 9.15
C GLU A 178 -9.73 -23.92 7.68
N ARG A 179 -9.31 -23.04 6.79
CA ARG A 179 -9.53 -23.18 5.34
C ARG A 179 -8.96 -24.50 4.82
N SER A 180 -7.73 -24.84 5.20
CA SER A 180 -7.08 -26.09 4.80
C SER A 180 -7.82 -27.33 5.34
N LYS A 181 -8.30 -27.29 6.58
CA LYS A 181 -9.13 -28.38 7.16
C LYS A 181 -10.42 -28.55 6.36
N ALA A 182 -11.12 -27.46 6.06
CA ALA A 182 -12.38 -27.52 5.30
C ALA A 182 -12.18 -28.11 3.89
N ILE A 183 -11.12 -27.68 3.17
CA ILE A 183 -10.80 -28.23 1.85
C ILE A 183 -10.46 -29.73 1.93
N ASN A 184 -9.69 -30.14 2.93
CA ASN A 184 -9.35 -31.54 3.11
C ASN A 184 -10.56 -32.39 3.48
N ALA A 185 -11.47 -31.88 4.32
CA ALA A 185 -12.72 -32.55 4.63
C ALA A 185 -13.60 -32.75 3.39
N PHE A 186 -13.80 -31.69 2.60
CA PHE A 186 -14.50 -31.78 1.31
C PHE A 186 -13.86 -32.81 0.39
N LYS A 187 -12.53 -32.80 0.22
CA LYS A 187 -11.84 -33.81 -0.59
C LYS A 187 -12.10 -35.23 -0.09
N THR A 188 -12.05 -35.44 1.22
CA THR A 188 -12.30 -36.76 1.84
C THR A 188 -13.73 -37.22 1.60
N ASP A 189 -14.70 -36.33 1.75
CA ASP A 189 -16.12 -36.69 1.51
C ASP A 189 -16.38 -37.05 0.06
N VAL A 190 -15.79 -36.33 -0.89
CA VAL A 190 -15.86 -36.67 -2.32
C VAL A 190 -15.22 -38.05 -2.61
N GLN A 191 -14.02 -38.29 -2.05
CA GLN A 191 -13.30 -39.56 -2.26
C GLN A 191 -14.03 -40.76 -1.66
N ASN A 192 -14.75 -40.54 -0.56
CA ASN A 192 -15.52 -41.57 0.13
C ASN A 192 -16.99 -41.68 -0.36
N SER A 193 -17.39 -40.95 -1.39
CA SER A 193 -18.74 -40.82 -1.90
C SER A 193 -19.77 -40.37 -0.84
N ASN A 194 -19.33 -39.63 0.16
CA ASN A 194 -20.19 -38.97 1.15
C ASN A 194 -20.79 -37.66 0.62
N TYR A 195 -20.15 -37.08 -0.40
CA TYR A 195 -20.60 -35.86 -1.07
C TYR A 195 -20.45 -36.03 -2.60
N PRO A 196 -21.48 -35.66 -3.43
CA PRO A 196 -22.82 -35.26 -3.00
C PRO A 196 -23.62 -36.47 -2.52
N ASN A 197 -24.57 -36.28 -1.59
CA ASN A 197 -25.54 -37.25 -1.19
C ASN A 197 -26.95 -36.81 -1.64
N SER A 198 -27.99 -37.55 -1.23
CA SER A 198 -29.39 -37.28 -1.62
C SER A 198 -29.90 -35.89 -1.23
N GLU A 199 -29.31 -35.24 -0.21
CA GLU A 199 -29.64 -33.87 0.20
C GLU A 199 -29.06 -32.81 -0.74
N HIS A 200 -28.06 -33.20 -1.54
CA HIS A 200 -27.32 -32.29 -2.45
C HIS A 200 -27.67 -32.55 -3.93
N THR A 201 -28.59 -33.49 -4.23
CA THR A 201 -28.95 -33.91 -5.58
C THR A 201 -30.45 -33.80 -5.80
N ILE A 202 -30.84 -33.60 -7.04
CA ILE A 202 -32.23 -33.60 -7.46
C ILE A 202 -32.37 -34.71 -8.50
N SER A 203 -33.37 -35.58 -8.30
CA SER A 203 -33.72 -36.60 -9.25
C SER A 203 -34.60 -36.06 -10.39
N MET A 204 -34.69 -36.80 -11.50
CA MET A 204 -35.67 -36.53 -12.54
C MET A 204 -37.10 -36.74 -12.00
N ASP A 205 -38.07 -36.14 -12.67
CA ASP A 205 -39.47 -36.38 -12.37
C ASP A 205 -39.85 -37.84 -12.55
N ASP A 206 -40.92 -38.26 -11.87
CA ASP A 206 -41.37 -39.64 -11.87
C ASP A 206 -41.59 -40.19 -13.28
N GLY A 207 -40.92 -41.30 -13.60
CA GLY A 207 -41.01 -41.98 -14.90
C GLY A 207 -40.17 -41.38 -16.05
N GLU A 208 -39.54 -40.22 -15.87
CA GLU A 208 -38.73 -39.61 -16.90
C GLU A 208 -37.36 -40.30 -17.05
N LEU A 209 -36.81 -40.84 -15.99
CA LEU A 209 -35.56 -41.62 -16.05
C LEU A 209 -35.73 -42.89 -16.92
N ASP A 210 -36.83 -43.61 -16.77
CA ASP A 210 -37.11 -44.85 -17.57
C ASP A 210 -37.25 -44.50 -19.06
N LYS A 211 -37.89 -43.36 -19.39
CA LYS A 211 -38.01 -42.90 -20.75
C LYS A 211 -36.63 -42.55 -21.34
N LEU A 212 -35.80 -41.85 -20.58
CA LEU A 212 -34.44 -41.50 -21.01
C LEU A 212 -33.61 -42.77 -21.27
N ILE A 213 -33.64 -43.75 -20.35
CA ILE A 213 -32.91 -45.02 -20.51
C ILE A 213 -33.38 -45.76 -21.78
N ASN A 214 -34.69 -45.81 -22.03
CA ASN A 214 -35.23 -46.43 -23.23
C ASN A 214 -34.81 -45.74 -24.52
N GLU A 215 -34.69 -44.44 -24.55
CA GLU A 215 -34.21 -43.70 -25.73
C GLU A 215 -32.71 -43.91 -25.96
N LEU A 216 -31.89 -43.88 -24.90
CA LEU A 216 -30.44 -44.10 -25.02
C LEU A 216 -30.06 -45.51 -25.47
N ASN A 217 -30.92 -46.52 -25.20
CA ASN A 217 -30.70 -47.93 -25.63
C ASN A 217 -31.16 -48.19 -27.08
N LYS A 218 -31.70 -47.20 -27.80
CA LYS A 218 -32.09 -47.33 -29.23
C LYS A 218 -30.95 -46.95 -30.19
N GLU A 219 -29.87 -46.31 -29.68
CA GLU A 219 -28.66 -46.03 -30.42
C GLU A 219 -27.66 -47.20 -30.36
#